data_1a7f56d2e8cdda97246d3d477104c796
#
_entry.id   1a7f56d2e8cdda97246d3d477104c796
#
_cell.length_a   1.000
_cell.length_b   1.000
_cell.length_c   1.000
_cell.angle_alpha   90.00
_cell.angle_beta   90.00
_cell.angle_gamma   90.00
#
_symmetry.space_group_name_H-M   'P 1'
#
loop_
_entity.id
_entity.type
_entity.pdbx_description
1 polymer ?
#
loop_
_entity_poly.entity_id
_entity_poly.type
_entity_poly.pdbx_seq_one_letter_code
_entity_poly.pdbx_strand_id
1 'polypeptide(L)'
;MPPLNRKLLTPYVVLLMLAAGKLQAANIGTDLNLTMMPAAGGMGGVGIASPQDIGASVFGNPATLSVLDGTHFMFGGTFYQPDVNAQHDGSATGTAWSGESEAGPYLIPNAAVTQQLGDRIVLSGGVTVVSGVGSDFRGTPGSLDPLAEILVFGANAGGSYKISDQFSVGTMLTIGLGLGQAGLISNTASTSDFGYRATFGMTYNNRSTILGAYYRTPLAIKYKNMIQYSATEFHSPTFEQPQEIGLGISDDSFMQGNLLIAVDIILKNWASAQTYKDLYDDQTIIALGVQYNLSGYKLRAGFTHADSPIKTDVGSQVGDIKSLYLGGSTVHFNPVLTQYVQATNAEVIWEDQISFGLGIPLGSHVHTDLHASFGLKRKQTIGATQVEGKTFQIGAAFSWTL
;
A
#
# COMPACT_ATOMS: atom_id res chain seq x y z
N MET A 1 23.35 8.31 -33.77
CA MET A 1 23.11 7.63 -32.51
C MET A 1 22.92 6.15 -32.78
N PRO A 2 23.74 5.25 -32.23
CA PRO A 2 23.54 3.81 -32.40
C PRO A 2 22.26 3.37 -31.64
N PRO A 3 21.53 2.36 -32.12
CA PRO A 3 20.31 1.89 -31.47
C PRO A 3 20.64 1.24 -30.12
N LEU A 4 19.93 1.67 -29.08
CA LEU A 4 20.00 1.07 -27.75
C LEU A 4 19.64 -0.42 -27.83
N ASN A 5 20.57 -1.25 -27.41
CA ASN A 5 20.46 -2.71 -27.49
C ASN A 5 19.45 -3.20 -26.43
N ARG A 6 18.21 -3.44 -26.84
CA ARG A 6 17.08 -3.89 -26.01
C ARG A 6 17.34 -5.18 -25.21
N LYS A 7 18.39 -5.92 -25.53
CA LYS A 7 18.73 -7.20 -24.88
C LYS A 7 19.52 -7.04 -23.55
N LEU A 8 19.99 -5.83 -23.21
CA LEU A 8 20.80 -5.60 -22.00
C LEU A 8 19.98 -5.11 -20.80
N LEU A 9 18.76 -4.61 -21.01
CA LEU A 9 17.93 -4.11 -19.89
C LEU A 9 17.10 -5.21 -19.19
N THR A 10 16.76 -6.28 -19.92
CA THR A 10 15.93 -7.37 -19.40
C THR A 10 16.55 -8.14 -18.22
N PRO A 11 17.86 -8.47 -18.20
CA PRO A 11 18.43 -9.24 -17.09
C PRO A 11 18.59 -8.45 -15.80
N TYR A 12 18.76 -7.12 -15.85
CA TYR A 12 18.93 -6.31 -14.65
C TYR A 12 17.61 -6.01 -13.92
N VAL A 13 16.53 -5.83 -14.66
CA VAL A 13 15.17 -5.70 -14.08
C VAL A 13 14.73 -7.03 -13.47
N VAL A 14 15.02 -8.15 -14.14
CA VAL A 14 14.75 -9.51 -13.61
C VAL A 14 15.68 -9.82 -12.43
N LEU A 15 16.93 -9.35 -12.39
CA LEU A 15 17.85 -9.58 -11.28
C LEU A 15 17.46 -8.77 -10.03
N LEU A 16 16.91 -7.57 -10.18
CA LEU A 16 16.31 -6.80 -9.08
C LEU A 16 15.05 -7.49 -8.54
N MET A 17 14.28 -8.16 -9.40
CA MET A 17 13.11 -8.95 -8.99
C MET A 17 13.49 -10.29 -8.37
N LEU A 18 14.61 -10.90 -8.74
CA LEU A 18 15.07 -12.20 -8.21
C LEU A 18 15.86 -12.08 -6.89
N ALA A 19 16.38 -10.90 -6.54
CA ALA A 19 16.96 -10.63 -5.22
C ALA A 19 15.89 -10.47 -4.12
N ALA A 20 14.63 -10.35 -4.50
CA ALA A 20 13.46 -10.31 -3.63
C ALA A 20 13.04 -11.73 -3.21
N GLY A 21 13.87 -12.41 -2.47
CA GLY A 21 13.46 -13.63 -1.78
C GLY A 21 12.36 -13.32 -0.77
N LYS A 22 11.18 -13.92 -0.91
CA LYS A 22 9.98 -13.77 -0.06
C LYS A 22 9.65 -12.29 0.22
N LEU A 23 9.23 -11.56 -0.80
CA LEU A 23 8.67 -10.21 -0.68
C LEU A 23 7.17 -10.33 -0.49
N GLN A 24 6.71 -9.92 0.66
CA GLN A 24 5.30 -9.92 1.02
C GLN A 24 5.00 -8.59 1.71
N ALA A 25 3.83 -8.03 1.49
CA ALA A 25 3.49 -6.72 2.00
C ALA A 25 2.19 -6.76 2.80
N ALA A 26 2.13 -6.05 3.89
CA ALA A 26 0.91 -5.86 4.66
C ALA A 26 0.62 -4.39 4.93
N ASN A 27 -0.58 -4.07 5.37
CA ASN A 27 -1.14 -2.75 5.26
C ASN A 27 -2.27 -2.38 6.17
N ILE A 28 -2.56 -1.08 6.15
CA ILE A 28 -3.89 -0.58 6.51
C ILE A 28 -4.80 -0.84 5.29
N GLY A 29 -5.50 -1.96 5.29
CA GLY A 29 -6.18 -2.46 4.10
C GLY A 29 -5.25 -3.27 3.19
N THR A 30 -5.72 -3.71 2.07
CA THR A 30 -4.94 -4.43 1.07
C THR A 30 -4.22 -3.50 0.10
N ASP A 31 -4.18 -2.19 0.38
CA ASP A 31 -3.57 -1.16 -0.43
C ASP A 31 -2.56 -0.35 0.38
N LEU A 32 -1.36 -0.12 -0.15
CA LEU A 32 -0.31 0.67 0.49
C LEU A 32 -0.58 2.16 0.33
N ASN A 33 -0.40 2.91 1.39
CA ASN A 33 -0.41 4.36 1.38
C ASN A 33 1.02 4.92 1.53
N LEU A 34 1.15 6.22 1.68
CA LEU A 34 2.46 6.88 1.78
C LEU A 34 3.23 6.55 3.08
N THR A 35 2.68 5.75 4.00
CA THR A 35 3.40 5.33 5.21
C THR A 35 4.62 4.48 4.91
N MET A 36 4.70 3.88 3.71
CA MET A 36 5.84 3.10 3.24
C MET A 36 6.91 3.96 2.50
N MET A 37 6.65 5.25 2.31
CA MET A 37 7.64 6.19 1.76
C MET A 37 8.46 6.78 2.91
N PRO A 38 9.80 6.72 2.90
CA PRO A 38 10.61 7.06 4.07
C PRO A 38 10.39 8.45 4.66
N ALA A 39 10.22 9.48 3.85
CA ALA A 39 9.95 10.81 4.38
C ALA A 39 8.49 10.99 4.82
N ALA A 40 7.53 10.64 3.97
CA ALA A 40 6.11 10.72 4.29
C ALA A 40 5.71 9.76 5.42
N GLY A 41 6.29 8.55 5.45
CA GLY A 41 6.07 7.57 6.51
C GLY A 41 6.46 8.09 7.89
N GLY A 42 7.53 8.87 7.99
CA GLY A 42 7.91 9.56 9.22
C GLY A 42 6.91 10.63 9.68
N MET A 43 5.98 11.04 8.83
CA MET A 43 4.89 11.98 9.10
C MET A 43 3.50 11.33 9.05
N GLY A 44 3.38 10.01 9.30
CA GLY A 44 2.08 9.33 9.25
C GLY A 44 1.54 9.11 7.84
N GLY A 45 2.37 9.27 6.79
CA GLY A 45 1.94 9.09 5.40
C GLY A 45 1.23 10.29 4.78
N VAL A 46 1.26 11.47 5.42
CA VAL A 46 0.73 12.71 4.82
C VAL A 46 1.56 13.13 3.60
N GLY A 47 0.91 13.73 2.60
CA GLY A 47 1.58 14.14 1.36
C GLY A 47 0.64 14.65 0.29
N ILE A 48 -0.67 14.72 0.56
CA ILE A 48 -1.67 15.11 -0.45
C ILE A 48 -1.56 16.60 -0.79
N ALA A 49 -1.30 17.45 0.19
CA ALA A 49 -1.12 18.89 -0.03
C ALA A 49 0.36 19.26 -0.24
N SER A 50 1.27 18.72 0.58
CA SER A 50 2.69 19.06 0.55
C SER A 50 3.54 17.79 0.64
N PRO A 51 4.29 17.46 -0.42
CA PRO A 51 5.13 16.27 -0.42
C PRO A 51 6.38 16.49 0.42
N GLN A 52 6.84 15.46 1.14
CA GLN A 52 8.08 15.49 1.90
C GLN A 52 9.27 15.00 1.06
N ASP A 53 9.01 14.26 0.01
CA ASP A 53 9.96 13.77 -1.00
C ASP A 53 9.25 13.58 -2.35
N ILE A 54 10.01 13.24 -3.38
CA ILE A 54 9.44 12.98 -4.71
C ILE A 54 8.58 11.72 -4.75
N GLY A 55 8.80 10.77 -3.86
CA GLY A 55 7.97 9.56 -3.74
C GLY A 55 6.54 9.91 -3.34
N ALA A 56 6.35 10.84 -2.39
CA ALA A 56 5.03 11.31 -1.99
C ALA A 56 4.25 11.94 -3.15
N SER A 57 4.94 12.60 -4.09
CA SER A 57 4.34 13.16 -5.31
C SER A 57 4.02 12.08 -6.35
N VAL A 58 4.96 11.17 -6.62
CA VAL A 58 4.85 10.15 -7.69
C VAL A 58 3.84 9.06 -7.33
N PHE A 59 3.74 8.70 -6.05
CA PHE A 59 2.85 7.64 -5.57
C PHE A 59 1.60 8.15 -4.85
N GLY A 60 1.56 9.44 -4.52
CA GLY A 60 0.41 10.13 -3.89
C GLY A 60 -0.32 11.06 -4.85
N ASN A 61 -0.25 12.37 -4.60
CA ASN A 61 -0.91 13.40 -5.41
C ASN A 61 0.04 13.94 -6.50
N PRO A 62 -0.17 13.62 -7.79
CA PRO A 62 0.73 14.06 -8.86
C PRO A 62 0.76 15.58 -9.09
N ALA A 63 -0.23 16.34 -8.63
CA ALA A 63 -0.20 17.79 -8.75
C ALA A 63 0.92 18.44 -7.92
N THR A 64 1.36 17.78 -6.84
CA THR A 64 2.45 18.25 -5.98
C THR A 64 3.82 18.20 -6.66
N LEU A 65 3.97 17.52 -7.79
CA LEU A 65 5.18 17.57 -8.62
C LEU A 65 5.51 19.01 -9.09
N SER A 66 4.50 19.86 -9.25
CA SER A 66 4.65 21.24 -9.77
C SER A 66 5.52 22.17 -8.92
N VAL A 67 5.87 21.79 -7.69
CA VAL A 67 6.77 22.57 -6.82
C VAL A 67 8.24 22.13 -6.94
N LEU A 68 8.54 21.12 -7.77
CA LEU A 68 9.87 20.57 -7.93
C LEU A 68 10.57 21.20 -9.12
N ASP A 69 11.73 21.81 -8.87
CA ASP A 69 12.59 22.42 -9.88
C ASP A 69 13.76 21.48 -10.23
N GLY A 70 14.13 21.42 -11.53
CA GLY A 70 15.27 20.62 -11.99
C GLY A 70 14.98 19.13 -12.11
N THR A 71 15.99 18.31 -11.86
CA THR A 71 15.92 16.85 -11.94
C THR A 71 16.15 16.27 -10.55
N HIS A 72 15.24 15.44 -10.08
CA HIS A 72 15.36 14.75 -8.79
C HIS A 72 15.32 13.25 -8.98
N PHE A 73 16.07 12.56 -8.13
CA PHE A 73 16.09 11.11 -8.02
C PHE A 73 15.88 10.70 -6.57
N MET A 74 15.18 9.60 -6.36
CA MET A 74 15.03 8.94 -5.07
C MET A 74 15.16 7.43 -5.25
N PHE A 75 15.88 6.82 -4.31
CA PHE A 75 15.96 5.37 -4.20
C PHE A 75 15.97 4.99 -2.72
N GLY A 76 15.15 4.02 -2.36
CA GLY A 76 15.06 3.57 -0.97
C GLY A 76 14.18 2.35 -0.81
N GLY A 77 13.78 2.12 0.41
CA GLY A 77 12.85 1.04 0.76
C GLY A 77 12.49 1.06 2.22
N THR A 78 11.44 0.32 2.53
CA THR A 78 10.92 0.12 3.88
C THR A 78 10.88 -1.36 4.20
N PHE A 79 11.52 -1.72 5.29
CA PHE A 79 11.34 -3.01 5.94
C PHE A 79 10.05 -2.96 6.75
N TYR A 80 9.17 -3.92 6.50
CA TYR A 80 7.88 -4.04 7.16
C TYR A 80 7.75 -5.39 7.84
N GLN A 81 7.42 -5.38 9.12
CA GLN A 81 7.21 -6.58 9.94
C GLN A 81 5.80 -6.57 10.53
N PRO A 82 4.87 -7.38 10.02
CA PRO A 82 3.63 -7.70 10.71
C PRO A 82 3.89 -8.73 11.81
N ASP A 83 3.05 -8.72 12.82
CA ASP A 83 2.95 -9.73 13.86
C ASP A 83 1.45 -9.97 14.06
N VAL A 84 0.98 -11.10 13.49
CA VAL A 84 -0.45 -11.44 13.43
C VAL A 84 -0.67 -12.80 14.08
N ASN A 85 -1.53 -12.84 15.09
CA ASN A 85 -1.91 -14.04 15.80
C ASN A 85 -3.40 -14.32 15.60
N ALA A 86 -3.80 -15.56 15.42
CA ALA A 86 -5.19 -15.95 15.29
C ALA A 86 -5.54 -17.12 16.22
N GLN A 87 -6.78 -17.12 16.70
CA GLN A 87 -7.38 -18.20 17.49
C GLN A 87 -8.78 -18.50 16.97
N HIS A 88 -9.10 -19.75 16.75
CA HIS A 88 -10.40 -20.20 16.25
C HIS A 88 -10.99 -21.30 17.12
N ASP A 89 -12.30 -21.30 17.34
CA ASP A 89 -12.99 -22.23 18.23
C ASP A 89 -13.24 -23.63 17.62
N GLY A 90 -12.95 -23.80 16.32
CA GLY A 90 -13.14 -25.03 15.58
C GLY A 90 -14.46 -25.12 14.79
N SER A 91 -15.32 -24.13 14.86
CA SER A 91 -16.63 -24.16 14.19
C SER A 91 -16.56 -24.24 12.65
N ALA A 92 -15.51 -23.66 12.05
CA ALA A 92 -15.29 -23.73 10.61
C ALA A 92 -14.35 -24.89 10.21
N THR A 93 -13.48 -25.35 11.11
CA THR A 93 -12.36 -26.27 10.80
C THR A 93 -12.54 -27.65 11.41
N GLY A 94 -13.53 -27.82 12.29
CA GLY A 94 -13.76 -29.05 13.06
C GLY A 94 -12.83 -29.21 14.27
N THR A 95 -11.81 -28.38 14.44
CA THR A 95 -10.84 -28.44 15.53
C THR A 95 -10.45 -27.02 15.93
N ALA A 96 -10.50 -26.72 17.23
CA ALA A 96 -10.00 -25.45 17.75
C ALA A 96 -8.48 -25.36 17.57
N TRP A 97 -8.01 -24.17 17.21
CA TRP A 97 -6.58 -23.93 16.98
C TRP A 97 -6.17 -22.51 17.37
N SER A 98 -4.87 -22.32 17.55
CA SER A 98 -4.25 -21.00 17.66
C SER A 98 -2.86 -21.03 17.02
N GLY A 99 -2.45 -19.93 16.41
CA GLY A 99 -1.16 -19.82 15.77
C GLY A 99 -0.79 -18.39 15.43
N GLU A 100 0.48 -18.21 15.12
CA GLU A 100 1.06 -16.98 14.59
C GLU A 100 1.22 -17.13 13.08
N SER A 101 0.93 -16.05 12.35
CA SER A 101 1.18 -15.99 10.92
C SER A 101 2.68 -15.93 10.64
N GLU A 102 3.18 -16.80 9.77
CA GLU A 102 4.57 -16.78 9.31
C GLU A 102 4.82 -15.76 8.19
N ALA A 103 3.82 -14.94 7.86
CA ALA A 103 3.91 -13.91 6.85
C ALA A 103 4.90 -12.79 7.25
N GLY A 104 5.82 -12.45 6.35
CA GLY A 104 6.87 -11.43 6.56
C GLY A 104 8.21 -12.01 7.03
N PRO A 105 9.21 -11.17 7.32
CA PRO A 105 9.25 -9.72 7.07
C PRO A 105 9.29 -9.36 5.57
N TYR A 106 8.93 -8.10 5.26
CA TYR A 106 8.83 -7.63 3.88
C TYR A 106 9.78 -6.46 3.60
N LEU A 107 10.38 -6.44 2.42
CA LEU A 107 11.13 -5.30 1.91
C LEU A 107 10.34 -4.65 0.78
N ILE A 108 9.93 -3.40 0.96
CA ILE A 108 9.15 -2.61 0.02
C ILE A 108 10.08 -1.60 -0.64
N PRO A 109 10.60 -1.88 -1.86
CA PRO A 109 11.47 -0.95 -2.55
C PRO A 109 10.68 0.22 -3.10
N ASN A 110 11.32 1.40 -3.17
CA ASN A 110 10.79 2.55 -3.86
C ASN A 110 11.90 3.26 -4.63
N ALA A 111 11.58 3.69 -5.84
CA ALA A 111 12.45 4.52 -6.66
C ALA A 111 11.60 5.47 -7.47
N ALA A 112 12.05 6.71 -7.58
CA ALA A 112 11.36 7.74 -8.34
C ALA A 112 12.35 8.68 -9.02
N VAL A 113 11.92 9.26 -10.15
CA VAL A 113 12.62 10.30 -10.87
C VAL A 113 11.64 11.36 -11.29
N THR A 114 12.05 12.63 -11.22
CA THR A 114 11.30 13.76 -11.75
C THR A 114 12.19 14.62 -12.62
N GLN A 115 11.59 15.24 -13.63
CA GLN A 115 12.26 16.13 -14.54
C GLN A 115 11.38 17.34 -14.85
N GLN A 116 11.83 18.52 -14.50
CA GLN A 116 11.19 19.76 -14.92
C GLN A 116 11.43 20.02 -16.40
N LEU A 117 10.37 20.40 -17.13
CA LEU A 117 10.38 20.81 -18.53
C LEU A 117 9.82 22.22 -18.67
N GLY A 118 10.71 23.21 -18.73
CA GLY A 118 10.32 24.62 -18.69
C GLY A 118 9.71 25.00 -17.34
N ASP A 119 8.95 26.09 -17.30
CA ASP A 119 8.49 26.72 -16.04
C ASP A 119 7.20 26.11 -15.48
N ARG A 120 6.53 25.22 -16.23
CA ARG A 120 5.16 24.79 -15.89
C ARG A 120 4.93 23.30 -15.87
N ILE A 121 5.83 22.50 -16.42
CA ILE A 121 5.64 21.06 -16.59
C ILE A 121 6.72 20.32 -15.80
N VAL A 122 6.31 19.35 -15.01
CA VAL A 122 7.21 18.35 -14.41
C VAL A 122 6.73 16.98 -14.83
N LEU A 123 7.59 16.20 -15.45
CA LEU A 123 7.37 14.79 -15.75
C LEU A 123 7.97 13.93 -14.66
N SER A 124 7.40 12.76 -14.45
CA SER A 124 7.89 11.84 -13.43
C SER A 124 7.63 10.38 -13.78
N GLY A 125 8.40 9.52 -13.14
CA GLY A 125 8.19 8.09 -13.14
C GLY A 125 8.75 7.46 -11.87
N GLY A 126 8.26 6.27 -11.55
CA GLY A 126 8.73 5.56 -10.37
C GLY A 126 8.19 4.14 -10.28
N VAL A 127 8.78 3.36 -9.40
CA VAL A 127 8.38 1.99 -9.10
C VAL A 127 8.33 1.78 -7.58
N THR A 128 7.27 1.11 -7.12
CA THR A 128 7.10 0.69 -5.72
C THR A 128 6.12 -0.47 -5.65
N VAL A 129 5.93 -1.03 -4.47
CA VAL A 129 4.76 -1.87 -4.19
C VAL A 129 3.58 -0.95 -3.92
N VAL A 130 2.48 -1.14 -4.63
CA VAL A 130 1.28 -0.28 -4.55
C VAL A 130 0.11 -0.97 -3.86
N SER A 131 0.22 -2.27 -3.62
CA SER A 131 -0.76 -3.04 -2.86
C SER A 131 -0.15 -4.35 -2.40
N GLY A 132 -0.65 -4.90 -1.30
CA GLY A 132 -0.27 -6.21 -0.81
C GLY A 132 -1.17 -6.71 0.30
N VAL A 133 -1.22 -8.02 0.43
CA VAL A 133 -1.78 -8.75 1.58
C VAL A 133 -0.87 -9.95 1.83
N GLY A 134 -0.59 -10.25 3.07
CA GLY A 134 0.22 -11.39 3.44
C GLY A 134 -0.26 -11.99 4.77
N SER A 135 -0.80 -13.20 4.75
CA SER A 135 -1.03 -14.05 5.92
C SER A 135 -0.65 -15.48 5.59
N ASP A 136 -0.04 -16.17 6.54
CA ASP A 136 0.41 -17.56 6.36
C ASP A 136 0.29 -18.32 7.68
N PHE A 137 -0.74 -19.15 7.77
CA PHE A 137 -0.94 -20.07 8.90
C PHE A 137 -0.73 -21.53 8.50
N ARG A 138 -0.01 -21.78 7.40
CA ARG A 138 0.33 -23.12 6.97
C ARG A 138 1.18 -23.84 8.03
N GLY A 139 0.90 -25.11 8.23
CA GLY A 139 1.56 -25.90 9.26
C GLY A 139 1.01 -25.70 10.67
N THR A 140 0.05 -24.81 10.89
CA THR A 140 -0.66 -24.69 12.17
C THR A 140 -1.70 -25.80 12.27
N PRO A 141 -1.56 -26.74 13.21
CA PRO A 141 -2.49 -27.89 13.31
C PRO A 141 -3.94 -27.45 13.50
N GLY A 142 -4.84 -27.93 12.66
CA GLY A 142 -6.27 -27.62 12.73
C GLY A 142 -6.70 -26.35 12.00
N SER A 143 -5.78 -25.56 11.44
CA SER A 143 -6.09 -24.28 10.80
C SER A 143 -6.64 -24.42 9.37
N LEU A 144 -6.57 -25.57 8.71
CA LEU A 144 -6.78 -25.74 7.27
C LEU A 144 -5.76 -25.00 6.40
N ASP A 145 -4.55 -24.74 6.91
CA ASP A 145 -3.42 -24.14 6.21
C ASP A 145 -3.79 -22.88 5.39
N PRO A 146 -4.46 -21.86 5.98
CA PRO A 146 -4.82 -20.67 5.23
C PRO A 146 -3.58 -19.87 4.81
N LEU A 147 -3.61 -19.45 3.55
CA LEU A 147 -2.58 -18.62 2.93
C LEU A 147 -3.22 -17.52 2.11
N ALA A 148 -2.76 -16.30 2.27
CA ALA A 148 -2.96 -15.22 1.32
C ALA A 148 -1.65 -14.46 1.12
N GLU A 149 -1.10 -14.52 -0.07
CA GLU A 149 0.07 -13.76 -0.49
C GLU A 149 -0.27 -13.07 -1.80
N ILE A 150 -0.61 -11.80 -1.74
CA ILE A 150 -0.87 -10.98 -2.93
C ILE A 150 0.00 -9.74 -2.86
N LEU A 151 0.77 -9.50 -3.91
CA LEU A 151 1.67 -8.36 -4.03
C LEU A 151 1.48 -7.70 -5.37
N VAL A 152 1.35 -6.38 -5.40
CA VAL A 152 1.22 -5.60 -6.63
C VAL A 152 2.36 -4.60 -6.74
N PHE A 153 3.28 -4.87 -7.65
CA PHE A 153 4.30 -3.90 -8.05
C PHE A 153 3.68 -2.90 -9.02
N GLY A 154 3.84 -1.61 -8.73
CA GLY A 154 3.35 -0.52 -9.56
C GLY A 154 4.50 0.23 -10.25
N ALA A 155 4.41 0.37 -11.57
CA ALA A 155 5.22 1.31 -12.33
C ALA A 155 4.35 2.53 -12.67
N ASN A 156 4.77 3.69 -12.21
CA ASN A 156 4.08 4.96 -12.38
C ASN A 156 4.77 5.81 -13.46
N ALA A 157 3.98 6.46 -14.31
CA ALA A 157 4.46 7.48 -15.25
C ALA A 157 3.41 8.57 -15.41
N GLY A 158 3.82 9.83 -15.37
CA GLY A 158 2.91 10.96 -15.49
C GLY A 158 3.60 12.29 -15.26
N GLY A 159 2.84 13.27 -14.79
CA GLY A 159 3.39 14.61 -14.52
C GLY A 159 2.35 15.59 -14.02
N SER A 160 2.81 16.81 -13.82
CA SER A 160 2.01 17.96 -13.40
C SER A 160 2.11 19.13 -14.36
N TYR A 161 1.10 19.97 -14.31
CA TYR A 161 1.03 21.24 -15.02
C TYR A 161 0.65 22.37 -14.08
N LYS A 162 1.51 23.37 -13.97
CA LYS A 162 1.29 24.59 -13.20
C LYS A 162 0.42 25.55 -14.03
N ILE A 163 -0.88 25.63 -13.70
CA ILE A 163 -1.83 26.50 -14.38
C ILE A 163 -1.54 27.97 -14.03
N SER A 164 -1.30 28.24 -12.75
CA SER A 164 -0.90 29.53 -12.20
C SER A 164 0.06 29.32 -11.04
N ASP A 165 0.58 30.40 -10.43
CA ASP A 165 1.41 30.29 -9.23
C ASP A 165 0.67 29.67 -8.03
N GLN A 166 -0.64 29.71 -8.05
CA GLN A 166 -1.48 29.19 -6.98
C GLN A 166 -2.07 27.81 -7.30
N PHE A 167 -2.31 27.48 -8.58
CA PHE A 167 -3.08 26.31 -8.94
C PHE A 167 -2.32 25.36 -9.87
N SER A 168 -2.24 24.12 -9.49
CA SER A 168 -1.62 23.05 -10.28
C SER A 168 -2.52 21.82 -10.37
N VAL A 169 -2.36 21.09 -11.48
CA VAL A 169 -3.01 19.81 -11.71
C VAL A 169 -1.97 18.76 -12.09
N GLY A 170 -2.29 17.51 -11.89
CA GLY A 170 -1.39 16.43 -12.26
C GLY A 170 -2.14 15.16 -12.60
N THR A 171 -1.49 14.29 -13.37
CA THR A 171 -2.00 12.97 -13.69
C THR A 171 -0.89 11.94 -13.64
N MET A 172 -1.22 10.75 -13.18
CA MET A 172 -0.31 9.61 -13.09
C MET A 172 -1.02 8.36 -13.61
N LEU A 173 -0.38 7.61 -14.49
CA LEU A 173 -0.79 6.28 -14.88
C LEU A 173 0.05 5.25 -14.13
N THR A 174 -0.60 4.26 -13.53
CA THR A 174 0.05 3.12 -12.88
C THR A 174 -0.22 1.85 -13.66
N ILE A 175 0.83 1.10 -13.99
CA ILE A 175 0.75 -0.27 -14.46
C ILE A 175 1.10 -1.16 -13.26
N GLY A 176 0.15 -1.97 -12.80
CA GLY A 176 0.33 -2.91 -11.70
C GLY A 176 0.61 -4.32 -12.21
N LEU A 177 1.71 -4.93 -11.77
CA LEU A 177 1.98 -6.36 -11.90
C LEU A 177 1.59 -7.03 -10.58
N GLY A 178 0.48 -7.74 -10.57
CA GLY A 178 0.06 -8.54 -9.42
C GLY A 178 0.68 -9.93 -9.45
N LEU A 179 1.27 -10.32 -8.34
CA LEU A 179 1.69 -11.69 -8.03
C LEU A 179 0.82 -12.17 -6.88
N GLY A 180 0.22 -13.35 -6.98
CA GLY A 180 -0.70 -13.77 -5.95
C GLY A 180 -0.87 -15.27 -5.81
N GLN A 181 -1.14 -15.65 -4.56
CA GLN A 181 -1.55 -16.97 -4.14
C GLN A 181 -2.46 -16.83 -2.92
N ALA A 182 -3.65 -17.45 -2.95
CA ALA A 182 -4.57 -17.42 -1.82
C ALA A 182 -5.44 -18.68 -1.79
N GLY A 183 -5.74 -19.21 -0.59
CA GLY A 183 -6.59 -20.40 -0.42
C GLY A 183 -6.41 -21.11 0.92
N LEU A 184 -6.96 -22.32 0.99
CA LEU A 184 -6.90 -23.22 2.13
C LEU A 184 -6.35 -24.58 1.68
N ILE A 185 -5.69 -25.35 2.59
CA ILE A 185 -5.22 -26.73 2.39
C ILE A 185 -4.50 -26.90 1.03
N SER A 186 -3.53 -26.04 0.74
CA SER A 186 -2.72 -26.15 -0.48
C SER A 186 -3.51 -26.19 -1.80
N ASN A 187 -4.77 -25.74 -1.81
CA ASN A 187 -5.63 -25.71 -2.99
C ASN A 187 -5.46 -24.45 -3.82
N THR A 188 -4.30 -23.87 -3.80
CA THR A 188 -3.99 -22.59 -4.41
C THR A 188 -2.80 -22.70 -5.35
N ALA A 189 -2.82 -21.93 -6.43
CA ALA A 189 -1.73 -21.80 -7.36
C ALA A 189 -1.18 -20.36 -7.40
N SER A 190 0.14 -20.24 -7.49
CA SER A 190 0.78 -18.95 -7.73
C SER A 190 0.48 -18.47 -9.14
N THR A 191 0.04 -17.25 -9.28
CA THR A 191 -0.35 -16.66 -10.57
C THR A 191 -0.02 -15.17 -10.63
N SER A 192 0.06 -14.64 -11.84
CA SER A 192 0.33 -13.21 -12.07
C SER A 192 -0.47 -12.68 -13.24
N ASP A 193 -0.86 -11.42 -13.17
CA ASP A 193 -1.44 -10.66 -14.27
C ASP A 193 -1.21 -9.16 -14.08
N PHE A 194 -1.63 -8.35 -15.05
CA PHE A 194 -1.48 -6.90 -15.03
C PHE A 194 -2.82 -6.21 -14.82
N GLY A 195 -2.77 -5.05 -14.17
CA GLY A 195 -3.86 -4.10 -14.06
C GLY A 195 -3.39 -2.67 -14.30
N TYR A 196 -4.32 -1.75 -14.45
CA TYR A 196 -4.03 -0.35 -14.75
C TYR A 196 -4.91 0.54 -13.92
N ARG A 197 -4.37 1.68 -13.44
CA ARG A 197 -5.14 2.74 -12.81
C ARG A 197 -4.59 4.12 -13.16
N ALA A 198 -5.42 5.13 -13.03
CA ALA A 198 -5.03 6.53 -13.16
C ALA A 198 -5.25 7.27 -11.85
N THR A 199 -4.39 8.25 -11.57
CA THR A 199 -4.55 9.21 -10.47
C THR A 199 -4.60 10.60 -11.05
N PHE A 200 -5.60 11.39 -10.68
CA PHE A 200 -5.76 12.79 -11.03
C PHE A 200 -5.64 13.62 -9.77
N GLY A 201 -4.80 14.63 -9.80
CA GLY A 201 -4.52 15.47 -8.64
C GLY A 201 -4.71 16.94 -8.92
N MET A 202 -4.94 17.71 -7.85
CA MET A 202 -4.91 19.17 -7.86
C MET A 202 -4.31 19.70 -6.57
N THR A 203 -3.71 20.89 -6.65
CA THR A 203 -3.26 21.66 -5.49
C THR A 203 -3.62 23.14 -5.66
N TYR A 204 -3.95 23.75 -4.53
CA TYR A 204 -4.12 25.19 -4.43
C TYR A 204 -3.22 25.74 -3.33
N ASN A 205 -2.28 26.60 -3.72
CA ASN A 205 -1.30 27.22 -2.84
C ASN A 205 -1.73 28.66 -2.49
N ASN A 206 -1.94 28.93 -1.22
CA ASN A 206 -2.19 30.28 -0.71
C ASN A 206 -1.09 30.66 0.29
N ARG A 207 0.08 31.03 -0.23
CA ARG A 207 1.28 31.35 0.55
C ARG A 207 1.77 30.15 1.39
N SER A 208 1.53 30.20 2.70
CA SER A 208 1.95 29.15 3.64
C SER A 208 0.98 27.97 3.71
N THR A 209 -0.27 28.15 3.29
CA THR A 209 -1.29 27.11 3.35
C THR A 209 -1.49 26.50 1.97
N ILE A 210 -1.39 25.18 1.88
CA ILE A 210 -1.64 24.44 0.64
C ILE A 210 -2.81 23.48 0.87
N LEU A 211 -3.76 23.48 -0.07
CA LEU A 211 -4.82 22.48 -0.16
C LEU A 211 -4.49 21.52 -1.29
N GLY A 212 -4.70 20.25 -1.06
CA GLY A 212 -4.50 19.19 -2.04
C GLY A 212 -5.72 18.30 -2.15
N ALA A 213 -5.96 17.77 -3.34
CA ALA A 213 -6.95 16.71 -3.56
C ALA A 213 -6.47 15.78 -4.66
N TYR A 214 -6.86 14.51 -4.57
CA TYR A 214 -6.72 13.56 -5.67
C TYR A 214 -7.91 12.63 -5.78
N TYR A 215 -8.11 12.11 -6.98
CA TYR A 215 -8.95 10.96 -7.28
C TYR A 215 -8.11 9.88 -7.94
N ARG A 216 -8.23 8.65 -7.45
CA ARG A 216 -7.54 7.48 -7.97
C ARG A 216 -8.58 6.44 -8.39
N THR A 217 -8.46 5.96 -9.64
CA THR A 217 -9.36 4.92 -10.17
C THR A 217 -9.03 3.56 -9.57
N PRO A 218 -9.95 2.59 -9.60
CA PRO A 218 -9.67 1.22 -9.19
C PRO A 218 -8.50 0.60 -9.95
N LEU A 219 -7.85 -0.41 -9.32
CA LEU A 219 -6.85 -1.27 -9.95
C LEU A 219 -7.32 -2.72 -9.84
N ALA A 220 -7.89 -3.26 -10.91
CA ALA A 220 -8.38 -4.63 -10.96
C ALA A 220 -7.34 -5.56 -11.60
N ILE A 221 -7.04 -6.68 -10.97
CA ILE A 221 -6.13 -7.71 -11.47
C ILE A 221 -6.83 -9.06 -11.39
N LYS A 222 -6.87 -9.78 -12.52
CA LYS A 222 -7.49 -11.10 -12.63
C LYS A 222 -6.45 -12.20 -12.46
N TYR A 223 -6.47 -12.90 -11.35
CA TYR A 223 -5.56 -13.99 -11.03
C TYR A 223 -6.08 -15.31 -11.58
N LYS A 224 -5.54 -15.72 -12.74
CA LYS A 224 -6.02 -16.90 -13.50
C LYS A 224 -5.70 -18.20 -12.77
N ASN A 225 -6.71 -19.09 -12.64
CA ASN A 225 -6.57 -20.42 -12.07
C ASN A 225 -5.94 -20.41 -10.65
N MET A 226 -6.28 -19.42 -9.83
CA MET A 226 -5.67 -19.26 -8.51
C MET A 226 -6.23 -20.23 -7.47
N ILE A 227 -7.56 -20.44 -7.41
CA ILE A 227 -8.23 -21.15 -6.32
C ILE A 227 -8.96 -22.37 -6.85
N GLN A 228 -8.54 -23.55 -6.43
CA GLN A 228 -9.14 -24.82 -6.84
C GLN A 228 -10.54 -25.00 -6.22
N TYR A 229 -11.54 -25.39 -7.02
CA TYR A 229 -12.88 -25.70 -6.54
C TYR A 229 -13.40 -27.09 -6.91
N SER A 230 -12.69 -27.82 -7.78
CA SER A 230 -12.91 -29.24 -8.06
C SER A 230 -11.59 -29.96 -8.25
N ALA A 231 -11.58 -31.26 -8.48
CA ALA A 231 -10.37 -32.03 -8.72
C ALA A 231 -9.49 -31.48 -9.86
N THR A 232 -10.09 -30.78 -10.84
CA THR A 232 -9.41 -30.34 -12.07
C THR A 232 -9.67 -28.90 -12.44
N GLU A 233 -10.53 -28.18 -11.70
CA GLU A 233 -10.98 -26.85 -12.08
C GLU A 233 -10.64 -25.79 -11.03
N PHE A 234 -10.39 -24.56 -11.50
CA PHE A 234 -9.95 -23.43 -10.69
C PHE A 234 -10.80 -22.19 -10.95
N HIS A 235 -11.10 -21.44 -9.91
CA HIS A 235 -11.58 -20.08 -9.99
C HIS A 235 -10.44 -19.12 -10.41
N SER A 236 -10.84 -18.07 -11.11
CA SER A 236 -9.95 -16.97 -11.53
C SER A 236 -10.47 -15.65 -10.95
N PRO A 237 -10.25 -15.38 -9.65
CA PRO A 237 -10.78 -14.18 -9.02
C PRO A 237 -10.15 -12.91 -9.57
N THR A 238 -10.92 -11.82 -9.52
CA THR A 238 -10.40 -10.48 -9.75
C THR A 238 -10.32 -9.76 -8.41
N PHE A 239 -9.11 -9.51 -7.93
CA PHE A 239 -8.91 -8.64 -6.78
C PHE A 239 -8.75 -7.20 -7.25
N GLU A 240 -9.61 -6.32 -6.76
CA GLU A 240 -9.66 -4.93 -7.17
C GLU A 240 -9.29 -4.02 -6.00
N GLN A 241 -8.21 -3.27 -6.15
CA GLN A 241 -7.93 -2.16 -5.24
C GLN A 241 -8.98 -1.06 -5.47
N PRO A 242 -9.55 -0.48 -4.41
CA PRO A 242 -10.69 0.42 -4.54
C PRO A 242 -10.32 1.73 -5.22
N GLN A 243 -11.33 2.42 -5.71
CA GLN A 243 -11.17 3.85 -5.97
C GLN A 243 -10.94 4.62 -4.67
N GLU A 244 -10.20 5.73 -4.77
CA GLU A 244 -9.88 6.57 -3.64
C GLU A 244 -10.12 8.04 -3.94
N ILE A 245 -10.54 8.77 -2.90
CA ILE A 245 -10.55 10.23 -2.87
C ILE A 245 -9.69 10.66 -1.68
N GLY A 246 -8.67 11.47 -1.95
CA GLY A 246 -7.83 12.04 -0.92
C GLY A 246 -7.96 13.56 -0.88
N LEU A 247 -8.04 14.10 0.33
CA LEU A 247 -8.06 15.53 0.63
C LEU A 247 -6.97 15.83 1.65
N GLY A 248 -6.22 16.91 1.43
CA GLY A 248 -5.13 17.29 2.32
C GLY A 248 -5.05 18.79 2.52
N ILE A 249 -4.55 19.18 3.68
CA ILE A 249 -4.17 20.54 4.01
C ILE A 249 -2.81 20.54 4.69
N SER A 250 -1.96 21.48 4.35
CA SER A 250 -0.70 21.73 5.04
C SER A 250 -0.48 23.21 5.27
N ASP A 251 0.23 23.55 6.35
CA ASP A 251 0.60 24.93 6.66
C ASP A 251 2.00 24.98 7.27
N ASP A 252 2.86 25.86 6.76
CA ASP A 252 4.23 26.06 7.22
C ASP A 252 4.45 27.46 7.80
N SER A 253 3.40 28.22 8.10
CA SER A 253 3.51 29.59 8.68
C SER A 253 4.08 29.62 10.09
N PHE A 254 4.12 28.49 10.78
CA PHE A 254 4.53 28.40 12.17
C PHE A 254 6.05 28.46 12.33
N MET A 255 6.50 29.00 13.48
CA MET A 255 7.94 29.08 13.83
C MET A 255 8.81 29.69 12.73
N GLN A 256 8.31 30.76 12.08
CA GLN A 256 9.01 31.47 11.00
C GLN A 256 9.31 30.55 9.78
N GLY A 257 8.41 29.63 9.45
CA GLY A 257 8.55 28.69 8.34
C GLY A 257 9.32 27.39 8.69
N ASN A 258 9.70 27.22 9.95
CA ASN A 258 10.43 26.02 10.36
C ASN A 258 9.53 24.85 10.78
N LEU A 259 8.23 25.06 11.02
CA LEU A 259 7.29 24.03 11.41
C LEU A 259 6.20 23.87 10.33
N LEU A 260 6.19 22.73 9.67
CA LEU A 260 5.12 22.28 8.78
C LEU A 260 4.17 21.39 9.57
N ILE A 261 2.88 21.64 9.43
CA ILE A 261 1.79 20.78 9.94
C ILE A 261 0.95 20.34 8.74
N ALA A 262 0.61 19.07 8.66
CA ALA A 262 -0.21 18.53 7.58
C ALA A 262 -1.28 17.56 8.11
N VAL A 263 -2.42 17.56 7.43
CA VAL A 263 -3.56 16.66 7.70
C VAL A 263 -4.07 16.15 6.38
N ASP A 264 -4.21 14.83 6.27
CA ASP A 264 -4.81 14.18 5.10
C ASP A 264 -5.99 13.31 5.53
N ILE A 265 -7.02 13.25 4.68
CA ILE A 265 -8.18 12.36 4.78
C ILE A 265 -8.27 11.59 3.47
N ILE A 266 -8.34 10.26 3.55
CA ILE A 266 -8.45 9.36 2.40
C ILE A 266 -9.70 8.51 2.59
N LEU A 267 -10.57 8.51 1.58
CA LEU A 267 -11.76 7.66 1.50
C LEU A 267 -11.50 6.55 0.48
N LYS A 268 -11.57 5.30 0.91
CA LYS A 268 -11.42 4.10 0.07
C LYS A 268 -12.76 3.39 -0.05
N ASN A 269 -13.25 3.23 -1.28
CA ASN A 269 -14.53 2.61 -1.56
C ASN A 269 -14.39 1.09 -1.75
N TRP A 270 -14.10 0.36 -0.68
CA TRP A 270 -13.98 -1.09 -0.68
C TRP A 270 -15.31 -1.81 -0.95
N ALA A 271 -16.45 -1.21 -0.55
CA ALA A 271 -17.79 -1.78 -0.77
C ALA A 271 -18.18 -1.90 -2.24
N SER A 272 -17.42 -1.29 -3.17
CA SER A 272 -17.61 -1.43 -4.62
C SER A 272 -16.53 -2.28 -5.29
N ALA A 273 -15.42 -2.59 -4.61
CA ALA A 273 -14.27 -3.29 -5.17
C ALA A 273 -14.57 -4.78 -5.40
N GLN A 274 -14.25 -5.31 -6.59
CA GLN A 274 -14.49 -6.72 -6.92
C GLN A 274 -13.74 -7.62 -5.93
N THR A 275 -14.38 -8.71 -5.51
CA THR A 275 -13.98 -9.67 -4.47
C THR A 275 -14.04 -9.05 -3.07
N TYR A 276 -13.44 -7.89 -2.83
CA TYR A 276 -13.39 -7.27 -1.49
C TYR A 276 -14.75 -6.74 -1.01
N LYS A 277 -15.67 -6.33 -1.91
CA LYS A 277 -17.01 -5.89 -1.54
C LYS A 277 -17.82 -6.87 -0.70
N ASP A 278 -17.50 -8.16 -0.77
CA ASP A 278 -18.15 -9.20 0.04
C ASP A 278 -17.52 -9.35 1.43
N LEU A 279 -16.31 -8.80 1.63
CA LEU A 279 -15.52 -8.89 2.85
C LEU A 279 -15.36 -7.56 3.57
N TYR A 280 -15.42 -6.43 2.85
CA TYR A 280 -15.08 -5.10 3.35
C TYR A 280 -16.18 -4.07 3.11
N ASP A 281 -16.34 -3.17 4.07
CA ASP A 281 -17.03 -1.90 3.97
C ASP A 281 -16.06 -0.78 3.58
N ASP A 282 -16.60 0.39 3.21
CA ASP A 282 -15.78 1.56 2.90
C ASP A 282 -14.91 1.96 4.10
N GLN A 283 -13.74 2.51 3.81
CA GLN A 283 -12.74 2.85 4.81
C GLN A 283 -12.40 4.33 4.76
N THR A 284 -12.31 4.95 5.94
CA THR A 284 -11.76 6.29 6.12
C THR A 284 -10.40 6.20 6.79
N ILE A 285 -9.42 6.94 6.24
CA ILE A 285 -8.08 7.08 6.82
C ILE A 285 -7.84 8.54 7.13
N ILE A 286 -7.36 8.84 8.32
CA ILE A 286 -6.96 10.19 8.75
C ILE A 286 -5.48 10.13 9.13
N ALA A 287 -4.67 10.98 8.51
CA ALA A 287 -3.27 11.11 8.81
C ALA A 287 -2.94 12.53 9.30
N LEU A 288 -2.10 12.61 10.32
CA LEU A 288 -1.58 13.83 10.91
C LEU A 288 -0.06 13.77 10.88
N GLY A 289 0.59 14.84 10.42
CA GLY A 289 2.04 14.90 10.35
C GLY A 289 2.59 16.27 10.72
N VAL A 290 3.74 16.26 11.39
CA VAL A 290 4.51 17.47 11.68
C VAL A 290 5.96 17.28 11.24
N GLN A 291 6.57 18.33 10.69
CA GLN A 291 7.99 18.39 10.38
C GLN A 291 8.57 19.68 10.94
N TYR A 292 9.64 19.56 11.72
CA TYR A 292 10.41 20.69 12.21
C TYR A 292 11.79 20.72 11.57
N ASN A 293 12.12 21.87 10.95
CA ASN A 293 13.42 22.09 10.32
C ASN A 293 14.40 22.68 11.34
N LEU A 294 15.47 21.94 11.65
CA LEU A 294 16.50 22.35 12.61
C LEU A 294 17.88 22.33 11.92
N SER A 295 18.39 23.49 11.55
CA SER A 295 19.73 23.62 10.96
C SER A 295 19.98 22.68 9.77
N GLY A 296 18.98 22.50 8.90
CA GLY A 296 19.02 21.62 7.73
C GLY A 296 18.55 20.19 7.97
N TYR A 297 18.47 19.74 9.22
CA TYR A 297 17.82 18.47 9.57
C TYR A 297 16.32 18.63 9.60
N LYS A 298 15.58 17.58 9.23
CA LYS A 298 14.13 17.52 9.29
C LYS A 298 13.71 16.49 10.34
N LEU A 299 13.16 16.96 11.44
CA LEU A 299 12.57 16.10 12.48
C LEU A 299 11.09 15.92 12.19
N ARG A 300 10.61 14.68 12.14
CA ARG A 300 9.24 14.37 11.79
C ARG A 300 8.57 13.49 12.83
N ALA A 301 7.26 13.70 13.00
CA ALA A 301 6.39 12.81 13.75
C ALA A 301 5.03 12.75 13.06
N GLY A 302 4.35 11.63 13.20
CA GLY A 302 3.05 11.43 12.58
C GLY A 302 2.17 10.44 13.33
N PHE A 303 0.89 10.53 13.05
CA PHE A 303 -0.15 9.63 13.51
C PHE A 303 -1.11 9.33 12.38
N THR A 304 -1.50 8.08 12.22
CA THR A 304 -2.47 7.66 11.22
C THR A 304 -3.51 6.80 11.91
N HIS A 305 -4.78 7.10 11.65
CA HIS A 305 -5.92 6.28 12.04
C HIS A 305 -6.65 5.81 10.78
N ALA A 306 -7.00 4.53 10.73
CA ALA A 306 -7.79 3.95 9.67
C ALA A 306 -8.86 3.05 10.27
N ASP A 307 -10.13 3.32 9.95
CA ASP A 307 -11.23 2.44 10.34
C ASP A 307 -11.01 1.03 9.79
N SER A 308 -11.30 -0.01 10.58
CA SER A 308 -11.29 -1.38 10.08
C SER A 308 -12.40 -1.55 9.02
N PRO A 309 -12.05 -1.94 7.77
CA PRO A 309 -13.06 -2.15 6.74
C PRO A 309 -13.77 -3.50 6.84
N ILE A 310 -13.43 -4.35 7.79
CA ILE A 310 -13.92 -5.72 7.87
C ILE A 310 -15.42 -5.77 8.15
N LYS A 311 -16.20 -6.36 7.22
CA LYS A 311 -17.64 -6.60 7.40
C LYS A 311 -17.92 -7.60 8.50
N THR A 312 -18.94 -7.31 9.30
CA THR A 312 -19.46 -8.24 10.31
C THR A 312 -20.56 -9.15 9.76
N ASP A 313 -21.27 -8.72 8.72
CA ASP A 313 -22.34 -9.49 8.05
C ASP A 313 -21.87 -9.89 6.65
N VAL A 314 -21.39 -11.12 6.52
CA VAL A 314 -20.87 -11.67 5.25
C VAL A 314 -21.77 -12.77 4.73
N GLY A 315 -21.80 -12.90 3.39
CA GLY A 315 -22.59 -13.93 2.69
C GLY A 315 -21.87 -15.27 2.56
N SER A 316 -22.31 -16.04 1.57
CA SER A 316 -21.81 -17.39 1.26
C SER A 316 -20.96 -17.39 -0.01
N GLN A 317 -20.15 -16.34 -0.20
CA GLN A 317 -19.23 -16.22 -1.33
C GLN A 317 -18.17 -15.15 -1.05
N VAL A 318 -17.10 -15.19 -1.81
CA VAL A 318 -16.03 -14.17 -1.85
C VAL A 318 -15.82 -13.77 -3.32
N GLY A 319 -16.41 -12.67 -3.76
CA GLY A 319 -16.47 -12.32 -5.17
C GLY A 319 -17.22 -13.38 -5.98
N ASP A 320 -16.56 -13.91 -7.02
CA ASP A 320 -17.11 -14.99 -7.84
C ASP A 320 -16.82 -16.39 -7.26
N ILE A 321 -16.11 -16.47 -6.14
CA ILE A 321 -15.71 -17.74 -5.50
C ILE A 321 -16.86 -18.22 -4.61
N LYS A 322 -17.51 -19.31 -4.98
CA LYS A 322 -18.65 -19.90 -4.25
C LYS A 322 -18.32 -21.22 -3.56
N SER A 323 -17.16 -21.80 -3.86
CA SER A 323 -16.73 -23.07 -3.32
C SER A 323 -15.20 -23.21 -3.39
N LEU A 324 -14.67 -24.10 -2.55
CA LEU A 324 -13.27 -24.50 -2.48
C LEU A 324 -13.17 -26.01 -2.58
N TYR A 325 -12.06 -26.55 -3.08
CA TYR A 325 -11.78 -27.98 -3.07
C TYR A 325 -10.93 -28.32 -1.84
N LEU A 326 -11.55 -28.90 -0.83
CA LEU A 326 -10.92 -29.21 0.46
C LEU A 326 -11.01 -30.71 0.74
N GLY A 327 -9.89 -31.36 1.06
CA GLY A 327 -9.86 -32.74 1.49
C GLY A 327 -10.46 -33.74 0.47
N GLY A 328 -10.36 -33.45 -0.82
CA GLY A 328 -10.90 -34.31 -1.89
C GLY A 328 -12.37 -34.07 -2.24
N SER A 329 -12.99 -33.00 -1.70
CA SER A 329 -14.40 -32.67 -1.92
C SER A 329 -14.59 -31.18 -2.22
N THR A 330 -15.61 -30.86 -3.02
CA THR A 330 -16.05 -29.45 -3.22
C THR A 330 -16.86 -29.02 -2.02
N VAL A 331 -16.38 -27.98 -1.32
CA VAL A 331 -17.04 -27.37 -0.16
C VAL A 331 -17.56 -26.00 -0.56
N HIS A 332 -18.87 -25.78 -0.41
CA HIS A 332 -19.50 -24.51 -0.70
C HIS A 332 -19.27 -23.52 0.45
N PHE A 333 -19.07 -22.25 0.12
CA PHE A 333 -19.04 -21.19 1.11
C PHE A 333 -20.39 -21.10 1.85
N ASN A 334 -20.31 -20.82 3.11
CA ASN A 334 -21.38 -20.39 3.99
C ASN A 334 -20.83 -19.26 4.86
N PRO A 335 -21.65 -18.51 5.60
CA PRO A 335 -21.19 -17.38 6.38
C PRO A 335 -20.04 -17.70 7.34
N VAL A 336 -20.04 -18.92 7.95
CA VAL A 336 -18.97 -19.35 8.89
C VAL A 336 -17.65 -19.51 8.16
N LEU A 337 -17.62 -20.20 7.01
CA LEU A 337 -16.40 -20.38 6.22
C LEU A 337 -15.94 -19.04 5.60
N THR A 338 -16.87 -18.18 5.19
CA THR A 338 -16.53 -16.84 4.67
C THR A 338 -15.86 -15.99 5.75
N GLN A 339 -16.41 -15.96 6.97
CA GLN A 339 -15.80 -15.27 8.11
C GLN A 339 -14.43 -15.86 8.47
N TYR A 340 -14.28 -17.16 8.40
CA TYR A 340 -13.02 -17.84 8.64
C TYR A 340 -11.95 -17.41 7.63
N VAL A 341 -12.26 -17.44 6.34
CA VAL A 341 -11.37 -16.97 5.26
C VAL A 341 -11.06 -15.48 5.41
N GLN A 342 -12.07 -14.66 5.74
CA GLN A 342 -11.89 -13.23 5.99
C GLN A 342 -10.92 -13.00 7.15
N ALA A 343 -11.05 -13.73 8.25
CA ALA A 343 -10.22 -13.56 9.43
C ALA A 343 -8.78 -14.02 9.23
N THR A 344 -8.58 -15.10 8.46
CA THR A 344 -7.25 -15.73 8.27
C THR A 344 -6.51 -15.22 7.04
N ASN A 345 -7.19 -14.53 6.10
CA ASN A 345 -6.58 -13.99 4.88
C ASN A 345 -6.69 -12.46 4.76
N ALA A 346 -7.23 -11.80 5.79
CA ALA A 346 -7.34 -10.34 5.83
C ALA A 346 -6.55 -9.80 7.03
N GLU A 347 -5.46 -9.12 6.77
CA GLU A 347 -4.53 -8.63 7.79
C GLU A 347 -4.89 -7.30 8.40
N VAL A 348 -6.08 -6.79 8.15
CA VAL A 348 -6.40 -5.38 8.31
C VAL A 348 -7.04 -5.08 9.63
N ILE A 349 -6.36 -5.35 10.70
CA ILE A 349 -6.99 -5.15 11.99
C ILE A 349 -6.40 -4.04 12.86
N TRP A 350 -5.17 -3.56 12.59
CA TRP A 350 -4.69 -2.41 13.34
C TRP A 350 -5.27 -1.11 12.75
N GLU A 351 -5.70 -0.21 13.60
CA GLU A 351 -6.34 1.03 13.21
C GLU A 351 -5.40 2.22 13.39
N ASP A 352 -4.53 2.17 14.39
CA ASP A 352 -3.68 3.29 14.80
C ASP A 352 -2.21 3.01 14.52
N GLN A 353 -1.51 4.02 13.97
CA GLN A 353 -0.08 3.98 13.75
C GLN A 353 0.58 5.28 14.21
N ILE A 354 1.68 5.16 14.93
CA ILE A 354 2.57 6.28 15.25
C ILE A 354 3.86 6.17 14.46
N SER A 355 4.42 7.30 14.08
CA SER A 355 5.64 7.33 13.28
C SER A 355 6.58 8.46 13.67
N PHE A 356 7.87 8.25 13.39
CA PHE A 356 8.95 9.21 13.55
C PHE A 356 9.85 9.18 12.34
N GLY A 357 10.40 10.35 11.97
CA GLY A 357 11.29 10.46 10.83
C GLY A 357 12.43 11.45 11.04
N LEU A 358 13.50 11.23 10.31
CA LEU A 358 14.69 12.07 10.32
C LEU A 358 15.19 12.29 8.89
N GLY A 359 15.21 13.55 8.42
CA GLY A 359 15.87 13.95 7.19
C GLY A 359 17.26 14.52 7.49
N ILE A 360 18.28 14.01 6.81
CA ILE A 360 19.70 14.34 7.03
C ILE A 360 20.27 14.89 5.73
N PRO A 361 20.74 16.15 5.69
CA PRO A 361 21.46 16.67 4.54
C PRO A 361 22.87 16.05 4.48
N LEU A 362 23.23 15.46 3.35
CA LEU A 362 24.56 14.87 3.10
C LEU A 362 25.40 15.77 2.17
N GLY A 363 24.98 16.99 1.95
CA GLY A 363 25.61 18.00 1.11
C GLY A 363 24.59 18.93 0.48
N SER A 364 24.95 19.67 -0.56
CA SER A 364 24.06 20.63 -1.21
C SER A 364 22.98 19.97 -2.09
N HIS A 365 23.23 18.75 -2.57
CA HIS A 365 22.41 18.08 -3.57
C HIS A 365 21.89 16.70 -3.12
N VAL A 366 22.38 16.21 -1.99
CA VAL A 366 22.05 14.84 -1.50
C VAL A 366 21.48 14.93 -0.10
N HIS A 367 20.41 14.21 0.14
CA HIS A 367 19.87 14.00 1.48
C HIS A 367 19.40 12.55 1.67
N THR A 368 19.27 12.17 2.91
CA THR A 368 18.73 10.88 3.31
C THR A 368 17.55 11.10 4.23
N ASP A 369 16.50 10.31 4.02
CA ASP A 369 15.34 10.25 4.90
C ASP A 369 15.27 8.88 5.56
N LEU A 370 15.07 8.89 6.87
CA LEU A 370 14.88 7.69 7.68
C LEU A 370 13.53 7.78 8.38
N HIS A 371 12.84 6.64 8.56
CA HIS A 371 11.67 6.59 9.42
C HIS A 371 11.56 5.29 10.20
N ALA A 372 10.80 5.34 11.29
CA ALA A 372 10.29 4.19 12.01
C ALA A 372 8.81 4.41 12.32
N SER A 373 8.00 3.38 12.13
CA SER A 373 6.56 3.43 12.41
C SER A 373 6.11 2.18 13.16
N PHE A 374 5.10 2.36 14.01
CA PHE A 374 4.56 1.32 14.87
C PHE A 374 3.04 1.29 14.72
N GLY A 375 2.50 0.26 14.07
CA GLY A 375 1.08 -0.05 14.11
C GLY A 375 0.73 -0.62 15.47
N LEU A 376 -0.18 0.07 16.18
CA LEU A 376 -0.54 -0.26 17.54
C LEU A 376 -1.33 -1.56 17.57
N LYS A 377 -1.11 -2.34 18.62
CA LYS A 377 -1.77 -3.63 18.81
C LYS A 377 -3.28 -3.49 18.78
N ARG A 378 -3.92 -4.24 17.90
CA ARG A 378 -5.37 -4.34 17.81
C ARG A 378 -5.81 -5.80 17.91
N LYS A 379 -6.98 -6.02 18.46
CA LYS A 379 -7.64 -7.32 18.58
C LYS A 379 -9.06 -7.20 18.07
N GLN A 380 -9.44 -8.11 17.17
CA GLN A 380 -10.78 -8.14 16.58
C GLN A 380 -11.29 -9.58 16.52
N THR A 381 -12.58 -9.76 16.74
CA THR A 381 -13.27 -11.03 16.57
C THR A 381 -14.07 -10.98 15.28
N ILE A 382 -13.80 -11.92 14.36
CA ILE A 382 -14.46 -12.07 13.07
C ILE A 382 -15.10 -13.46 13.07
N GLY A 383 -16.43 -13.53 13.21
CA GLY A 383 -17.12 -14.78 13.46
C GLY A 383 -16.58 -15.48 14.71
N ALA A 384 -16.14 -16.72 14.54
CA ALA A 384 -15.54 -17.52 15.62
C ALA A 384 -14.02 -17.42 15.69
N THR A 385 -13.39 -16.55 14.92
CA THR A 385 -11.94 -16.34 14.89
C THR A 385 -11.59 -15.02 15.57
N GLN A 386 -10.72 -15.06 16.54
CA GLN A 386 -10.10 -13.90 17.14
C GLN A 386 -8.75 -13.65 16.50
N VAL A 387 -8.54 -12.47 15.93
CA VAL A 387 -7.28 -12.06 15.32
C VAL A 387 -6.68 -10.91 16.12
N GLU A 388 -5.39 -10.95 16.33
CA GLU A 388 -4.62 -9.91 16.99
C GLU A 388 -3.44 -9.52 16.11
N GLY A 389 -3.24 -8.22 15.85
CA GLY A 389 -2.17 -7.72 15.00
C GLY A 389 -1.49 -6.47 15.55
N LYS A 390 -0.22 -6.33 15.23
CA LYS A 390 0.60 -5.13 15.37
C LYS A 390 1.65 -5.12 14.26
N THR A 391 2.28 -3.97 14.01
CA THR A 391 3.29 -3.85 12.95
C THR A 391 4.46 -2.99 13.37
N PHE A 392 5.59 -3.23 12.74
CA PHE A 392 6.78 -2.40 12.83
C PHE A 392 7.32 -2.13 11.44
N GLN A 393 7.72 -0.89 11.19
CA GLN A 393 8.33 -0.47 9.94
C GLN A 393 9.60 0.33 10.21
N ILE A 394 10.61 0.14 9.38
CA ILE A 394 11.78 0.99 9.31
C ILE A 394 12.16 1.20 7.84
N GLY A 395 12.34 2.45 7.44
CA GLY A 395 12.65 2.78 6.06
C GLY A 395 13.78 3.80 5.94
N ALA A 396 14.43 3.75 4.78
CA ALA A 396 15.47 4.68 4.39
C ALA A 396 15.37 5.01 2.90
N ALA A 397 15.61 6.26 2.53
CA ALA A 397 15.77 6.68 1.14
C ALA A 397 16.91 7.67 0.99
N PHE A 398 17.58 7.58 -0.15
CA PHE A 398 18.52 8.59 -0.64
C PHE A 398 17.85 9.37 -1.75
N SER A 399 17.98 10.70 -1.68
CA SER A 399 17.47 11.60 -2.70
C SER A 399 18.57 12.56 -3.13
N TRP A 400 18.63 12.87 -4.44
CA TRP A 400 19.57 13.84 -4.96
C TRP A 400 18.93 14.68 -6.07
N THR A 401 19.41 15.93 -6.17
CA THR A 401 18.99 16.93 -7.15
C THR A 401 20.16 17.28 -8.06
N LEU A 402 19.92 17.32 -9.37
CA LEU A 402 20.88 17.78 -10.41
C LEU A 402 20.53 19.19 -10.87
#